data_1d6410c6624e3877c7e3747bf1903679
#
_entry.id   1d6410c6624e3877c7e3747bf1903679
#
_cell.length_a   1.000
_cell.length_b   1.000
_cell.length_c   1.000
_cell.angle_alpha   90.00
_cell.angle_beta   90.00
_cell.angle_gamma   90.00
#
_symmetry.space_group_name_H-M   'P 1'
#
loop_
_entity.id
_entity.type
_entity.pdbx_description
1 polymer ?
#
loop_
_entity_poly.entity_id
_entity_poly.type
_entity_poly.pdbx_seq_one_letter_code
_entity_poly.pdbx_strand_id
1 'polypeptide(L)'
;MCYCCCYPEVPGEDPELTGQYAANFVQGLQGSPVPEYPSGVDPTGKTMIVACCKHFIANSLEGGNAADAGHTRHNFDAKVPLDALADYYLPAFKGCVMEGQ
;
A
#
# COMPACT_ATOMS: atom_id res chain seq x y z
N MET A 1 5.51 16.26 -7.79
CA MET A 1 5.86 16.65 -6.42
C MET A 1 4.55 16.75 -5.65
N CYS A 2 4.19 15.71 -4.95
CA CYS A 2 2.91 15.66 -4.24
C CYS A 2 3.09 16.36 -2.87
N TYR A 3 2.59 17.57 -2.74
CA TYR A 3 2.45 18.23 -1.44
C TYR A 3 1.20 17.66 -0.73
N CYS A 4 1.26 16.45 -0.26
CA CYS A 4 0.32 15.99 0.75
C CYS A 4 0.83 16.40 2.13
N CYS A 5 0.47 17.58 2.55
CA CYS A 5 0.63 18.01 3.93
C CYS A 5 -0.40 17.32 4.81
N CYS A 6 -0.24 16.06 5.12
CA CYS A 6 -0.92 15.47 6.28
C CYS A 6 -0.40 14.04 6.46
N TYR A 7 0.35 13.83 7.47
CA TYR A 7 0.84 12.55 7.98
C TYR A 7 1.08 11.47 6.92
N PRO A 8 2.33 11.16 6.60
CA PRO A 8 2.63 10.14 5.59
C PRO A 8 2.03 8.80 6.04
N GLU A 9 0.99 8.35 5.36
CA GLU A 9 0.46 7.01 5.53
C GLU A 9 1.39 5.94 4.92
N VAL A 10 2.43 6.37 4.23
CA VAL A 10 3.42 5.53 3.55
C VAL A 10 4.83 6.01 3.88
N PRO A 11 5.85 5.13 3.85
CA PRO A 11 7.21 5.47 4.23
C PRO A 11 7.94 6.40 3.25
N GLY A 12 7.36 6.64 2.08
CA GLY A 12 7.92 7.50 1.05
C GLY A 12 7.33 7.22 -0.32
N GLU A 13 7.99 7.74 -1.36
CA GLU A 13 7.55 7.59 -2.75
C GLU A 13 8.35 6.51 -3.50
N ASP A 14 9.34 5.90 -2.88
CA ASP A 14 10.08 4.78 -3.43
C ASP A 14 9.21 3.50 -3.39
N PRO A 15 8.87 2.91 -4.55
CA PRO A 15 7.97 1.76 -4.60
C PRO A 15 8.58 0.50 -3.99
N GLU A 16 9.89 0.32 -4.07
CA GLU A 16 10.60 -0.80 -3.48
C GLU A 16 10.60 -0.71 -1.95
N LEU A 17 10.99 0.45 -1.42
CA LEU A 17 10.94 0.70 0.03
C LEU A 17 9.51 0.54 0.58
N THR A 18 8.53 1.08 -0.14
CA THR A 18 7.12 0.99 0.26
C THR A 18 6.63 -0.45 0.22
N GLY A 19 7.04 -1.24 -0.77
CA GLY A 19 6.72 -2.66 -0.88
C GLY A 19 7.29 -3.46 0.30
N GLN A 20 8.57 -3.28 0.61
CA GLN A 20 9.23 -3.95 1.74
C GLN A 20 8.62 -3.54 3.09
N TYR A 21 8.35 -2.26 3.27
CA TYR A 21 7.68 -1.75 4.48
C TYR A 21 6.29 -2.39 4.63
N ALA A 22 5.49 -2.40 3.57
CA ALA A 22 4.15 -2.96 3.58
C ALA A 22 4.18 -4.47 3.86
N ALA A 23 5.10 -5.23 3.25
CA ALA A 23 5.27 -6.65 3.50
C ALA A 23 5.54 -6.95 4.98
N ASN A 24 6.52 -6.27 5.57
CA ASN A 24 6.84 -6.45 6.99
C ASN A 24 5.68 -6.03 7.91
N PHE A 25 4.98 -4.95 7.55
CA PHE A 25 3.84 -4.48 8.32
C PHE A 25 2.68 -5.48 8.29
N VAL A 26 2.37 -6.02 7.12
CA VAL A 26 1.32 -7.05 6.94
C VAL A 26 1.69 -8.32 7.72
N GLN A 27 2.92 -8.81 7.58
CA GLN A 27 3.40 -9.97 8.33
C GLN A 27 3.26 -9.76 9.84
N GLY A 28 3.64 -8.59 10.34
CA GLY A 28 3.50 -8.27 11.76
C GLY A 28 2.04 -8.23 12.24
N LEU A 29 1.14 -7.71 11.41
CA LEU A 29 -0.30 -7.65 11.74
C LEU A 29 -0.99 -9.01 11.62
N GLN A 30 -0.66 -9.79 10.62
CA GLN A 30 -1.32 -11.08 10.34
C GLN A 30 -0.75 -12.23 11.15
N GLY A 31 0.35 -12.03 11.82
CA GLY A 31 1.06 -13.04 12.57
C GLY A 31 2.24 -13.57 11.78
N SER A 32 3.38 -12.89 11.88
CA SER A 32 4.64 -13.40 11.33
C SER A 32 4.98 -14.76 11.92
N PRO A 33 5.69 -15.61 11.19
CA PRO A 33 6.21 -16.85 11.76
C PRO A 33 6.98 -16.58 13.06
N VAL A 34 6.55 -17.20 14.13
CA VAL A 34 7.21 -17.20 15.43
C VAL A 34 7.55 -18.63 15.81
N PRO A 35 8.44 -18.88 16.80
CA PRO A 35 8.83 -20.25 17.15
C PRO A 35 7.66 -21.19 17.43
N GLU A 36 6.59 -20.67 18.03
CA GLU A 36 5.37 -21.42 18.32
C GLU A 36 4.52 -21.67 17.06
N TYR A 37 4.59 -20.75 16.08
CA TYR A 37 3.80 -20.78 14.83
C TYR A 37 4.69 -20.45 13.64
N PRO A 38 5.55 -21.41 13.22
CA PRO A 38 6.49 -21.18 12.10
C PRO A 38 5.85 -20.86 10.76
N SER A 39 4.57 -21.19 10.60
CA SER A 39 3.79 -20.86 9.39
C SER A 39 3.22 -19.44 9.41
N GLY A 40 3.36 -18.67 10.50
CA GLY A 40 2.70 -17.39 10.68
C GLY A 40 1.20 -17.46 10.94
N VAL A 41 0.65 -18.68 10.99
CA VAL A 41 -0.78 -18.93 11.20
C VAL A 41 -0.93 -19.76 12.45
N ASP A 42 -1.89 -19.44 13.31
CA ASP A 42 -2.15 -20.25 14.49
C ASP A 42 -2.63 -21.66 14.11
N PRO A 43 -2.63 -22.64 15.03
CA PRO A 43 -3.04 -24.01 14.75
C PRO A 43 -4.49 -24.13 14.24
N THR A 44 -5.32 -23.11 14.42
CA THR A 44 -6.70 -23.08 13.92
C THR A 44 -6.79 -22.54 12.49
N GLY A 45 -5.68 -22.13 11.88
CA GLY A 45 -5.62 -21.56 10.55
C GLY A 45 -6.11 -20.11 10.47
N LYS A 46 -6.16 -19.41 11.60
CA LYS A 46 -6.61 -18.01 11.65
C LYS A 46 -5.43 -17.07 11.69
N THR A 47 -5.54 -15.98 10.93
CA THR A 47 -4.67 -14.82 11.07
C THR A 47 -5.11 -13.97 12.27
N MET A 48 -4.17 -13.25 12.89
CA MET A 48 -4.48 -12.37 14.01
C MET A 48 -5.42 -11.24 13.60
N ILE A 49 -5.15 -10.66 12.43
CA ILE A 49 -5.93 -9.57 11.84
C ILE A 49 -5.76 -9.61 10.33
N VAL A 50 -6.75 -9.17 9.58
CA VAL A 50 -6.65 -9.06 8.12
C VAL A 50 -6.12 -7.68 7.77
N ALA A 51 -4.96 -7.63 7.11
CA ALA A 51 -4.41 -6.40 6.55
C ALA A 51 -4.97 -6.13 5.16
N CYS A 52 -5.26 -4.87 4.87
CA CYS A 52 -5.78 -4.44 3.56
C CYS A 52 -4.85 -3.39 2.95
N CYS A 53 -4.23 -3.75 1.83
CA CYS A 53 -3.36 -2.83 1.09
C CYS A 53 -4.21 -1.80 0.34
N LYS A 54 -4.06 -0.53 0.67
CA LYS A 54 -4.86 0.56 0.10
C LYS A 54 -3.98 1.73 -0.37
N HIS A 55 -4.47 2.64 -1.19
CA HIS A 55 -5.72 2.52 -1.95
C HIS A 55 -5.37 2.08 -3.37
N PHE A 56 -5.83 0.95 -3.79
CA PHE A 56 -5.55 0.43 -5.12
C PHE A 56 -6.43 1.16 -6.13
N ILE A 57 -5.89 1.86 -7.12
CA ILE A 57 -4.49 2.08 -7.46
C ILE A 57 -4.34 3.50 -8.06
N ALA A 58 -3.11 4.03 -8.11
CA ALA A 58 -2.82 5.37 -8.66
C ALA A 58 -3.55 6.51 -7.93
N ASN A 59 -3.71 6.39 -6.62
CA ASN A 59 -4.34 7.42 -5.79
C ASN A 59 -3.35 8.54 -5.45
N SER A 60 -2.94 9.29 -6.47
CA SER A 60 -1.99 10.41 -6.33
C SER A 60 -2.65 11.76 -6.14
N LEU A 61 -3.98 11.83 -6.20
CA LEU A 61 -4.77 13.04 -6.03
C LEU A 61 -5.82 12.83 -4.94
N GLU A 62 -5.64 13.48 -3.81
CA GLU A 62 -6.66 13.49 -2.76
C GLU A 62 -7.74 14.55 -3.04
N GLY A 63 -7.31 15.69 -3.52
CA GLY A 63 -8.17 16.82 -3.86
C GLY A 63 -8.40 17.79 -2.71
N GLY A 64 -9.19 18.83 -2.99
CA GLY A 64 -9.56 19.83 -2.01
C GLY A 64 -8.60 21.02 -1.91
N ASN A 65 -7.51 21.03 -2.66
CA ASN A 65 -6.61 22.18 -2.76
C ASN A 65 -6.97 23.06 -3.96
N ALA A 66 -6.65 24.34 -3.89
CA ALA A 66 -6.87 25.26 -5.01
C ALA A 66 -6.12 24.85 -6.30
N ALA A 67 -4.99 24.15 -6.15
CA ALA A 67 -4.19 23.64 -7.27
C ALA A 67 -4.85 22.46 -8.01
N ASP A 68 -5.84 21.81 -7.41
CA ASP A 68 -6.49 20.62 -7.97
C ASP A 68 -7.62 20.97 -8.96
N ALA A 69 -7.82 22.26 -9.25
CA ALA A 69 -8.84 22.76 -10.19
C ALA A 69 -10.25 22.17 -9.95
N GLY A 70 -10.59 21.93 -8.71
CA GLY A 70 -11.89 21.33 -8.32
C GLY A 70 -11.96 19.81 -8.45
N HIS A 71 -10.88 19.15 -8.85
CA HIS A 71 -10.81 17.69 -8.88
C HIS A 71 -10.56 17.11 -7.49
N THR A 72 -11.15 15.95 -7.24
CA THR A 72 -10.96 15.15 -6.06
C THR A 72 -10.78 13.69 -6.46
N ARG A 73 -10.34 12.84 -5.55
CA ARG A 73 -10.26 11.39 -5.78
C ARG A 73 -11.57 10.74 -6.23
N HIS A 74 -12.70 11.42 -6.08
CA HIS A 74 -14.04 10.91 -6.41
C HIS A 74 -14.55 11.33 -7.79
N ASN A 75 -13.93 12.33 -8.42
CA ASN A 75 -14.43 12.92 -9.68
C ASN A 75 -13.35 13.09 -10.75
N PHE A 76 -12.32 12.29 -10.67
CA PHE A 76 -11.16 12.40 -11.54
C PHE A 76 -10.81 11.04 -12.17
N ASP A 77 -10.47 11.07 -13.45
CA ASP A 77 -10.04 9.91 -14.22
C ASP A 77 -8.53 9.94 -14.42
N ALA A 78 -7.80 9.15 -13.64
CA ALA A 78 -6.35 9.05 -13.73
C ALA A 78 -5.92 8.28 -14.98
N LYS A 79 -5.40 8.97 -15.98
CA LYS A 79 -4.78 8.33 -17.14
C LYS A 79 -3.32 8.02 -16.87
N VAL A 80 -3.07 6.83 -16.36
CA VAL A 80 -1.73 6.37 -15.98
C VAL A 80 -1.10 5.61 -17.14
N PRO A 81 0.08 6.01 -17.64
CA PRO A 81 0.85 5.23 -18.61
C PRO A 81 1.19 3.83 -18.06
N LEU A 82 1.26 2.83 -18.94
CA LEU A 82 1.49 1.45 -18.53
C LEU A 82 2.85 1.23 -17.86
N ASP A 83 3.87 1.93 -18.30
CA ASP A 83 5.21 1.93 -17.69
C ASP A 83 5.16 2.50 -16.27
N ALA A 84 4.52 3.65 -16.07
CA ALA A 84 4.34 4.23 -14.73
C ALA A 84 3.51 3.31 -13.82
N LEU A 85 2.51 2.64 -14.38
CA LEU A 85 1.72 1.67 -13.62
C LEU A 85 2.59 0.48 -13.19
N ALA A 86 3.39 -0.07 -14.11
CA ALA A 86 4.23 -1.25 -13.87
C ALA A 86 5.41 -0.96 -12.95
N ASP A 87 6.07 0.18 -13.13
CA ASP A 87 7.35 0.46 -12.48
C ASP A 87 7.20 1.25 -11.17
N TYR A 88 6.09 1.95 -11.00
CA TYR A 88 5.88 2.82 -9.84
C TYR A 88 4.71 2.39 -8.94
N TYR A 89 3.51 2.20 -9.51
CA TYR A 89 2.32 1.95 -8.69
C TYR A 89 2.17 0.50 -8.26
N LEU A 90 2.40 -0.46 -9.16
CA LEU A 90 2.19 -1.89 -8.86
C LEU A 90 3.22 -2.52 -7.92
N PRO A 91 4.52 -2.16 -7.92
CA PRO A 91 5.51 -2.84 -7.09
C PRO A 91 5.21 -2.79 -5.59
N ALA A 92 4.74 -1.65 -5.07
CA ALA A 92 4.36 -1.51 -3.67
C ALA A 92 3.20 -2.44 -3.28
N PHE A 93 2.18 -2.56 -4.14
CA PHE A 93 1.07 -3.49 -3.93
C PHE A 93 1.51 -4.95 -4.07
N LYS A 94 2.42 -5.23 -5.01
CA LYS A 94 3.01 -6.57 -5.13
C LYS A 94 3.71 -6.98 -3.84
N GLY A 95 4.57 -6.13 -3.29
CA GLY A 95 5.21 -6.38 -2.00
C GLY A 95 4.19 -6.66 -0.90
N CYS A 96 3.18 -5.80 -0.77
CA CYS A 96 2.13 -5.97 0.23
C CYS A 96 1.38 -7.31 0.10
N VAL A 97 1.00 -7.69 -1.12
CA VAL A 97 0.12 -8.86 -1.35
C VAL A 97 0.90 -10.17 -1.47
N MET A 98 2.07 -10.13 -2.11
CA MET A 98 2.82 -11.35 -2.42
C MET A 98 3.86 -11.72 -1.36
N GLU A 99 4.38 -10.72 -0.65
CA GLU A 99 5.47 -10.90 0.31
C GLU A 99 5.00 -10.68 1.76
N GLY A 100 3.83 -10.06 1.94
CA GLY A 100 3.22 -9.85 3.25
C GLY A 100 2.43 -11.05 3.79
N GLN A 101 2.36 -12.15 3.03
CA GLN A 101 1.62 -13.36 3.42
C GLN A 101 2.45 -14.29 4.29
#